data_f03f464b1580034539656a1d91f9a0e6
#
_entry.id   f03f464b1580034539656a1d91f9a0e6
#
_cell.length_a   1.000
_cell.length_b   1.000
_cell.length_c   1.000
_cell.angle_alpha   90.00
_cell.angle_beta   90.00
_cell.angle_gamma   90.00
#
_symmetry.space_group_name_H-M   'P 1'
#
loop_
_entity.id
_entity.type
_entity.pdbx_description
1 polymer ?
#
loop_
_entity_poly.entity_id
_entity_poly.type
_entity_poly.pdbx_seq_one_letter_code
_entity_poly.pdbx_strand_id
1 'polypeptide(L)'
;MSPSRALTDADLDSLVEKLDLETKVRLLSGAGAWTLEEVPEIGLRTLTVSDGPVGVRGGTDTELEPSAALPSGSAMAATWDEDLLGRIGGLLAAEAVRKGVDVVLGPTINLHRYPLGGRHFECFAEDPLLSGRLATAYVRGVQEQGIGACPKHYVANDAESDRFTVDNRVDERTLRELYLAPFEAVVTDADPWMVMAAYNAVNGTAMTENDLLAEPLKGEWGFDGAVVSDWGAVYDGEPAA
;
A
#
# COMPACT_ATOMS: atom_id res chain seq x y z
N MET A 1 -14.03 26.77 4.83
CA MET A 1 -12.78 26.45 5.54
C MET A 1 -11.65 26.88 4.62
N SER A 2 -10.68 27.69 5.07
CA SER A 2 -9.48 27.96 4.27
C SER A 2 -8.77 26.63 4.00
N PRO A 3 -8.22 26.41 2.79
CA PRO A 3 -7.40 25.24 2.55
C PRO A 3 -6.25 25.24 3.56
N SER A 4 -6.08 24.17 4.32
CA SER A 4 -4.92 24.04 5.19
C SER A 4 -3.69 24.05 4.28
N ARG A 5 -2.73 24.91 4.59
CA ARG A 5 -1.45 24.93 3.91
C ARG A 5 -0.81 23.53 4.07
N ALA A 6 -0.34 22.95 2.98
CA ALA A 6 0.47 21.76 3.06
C ALA A 6 1.70 22.01 3.94
N LEU A 7 2.03 21.06 4.81
CA LEU A 7 3.24 21.14 5.64
C LEU A 7 4.47 20.98 4.74
N THR A 8 5.53 21.72 5.07
CA THR A 8 6.85 21.53 4.47
C THR A 8 7.66 20.54 5.29
N ASP A 9 8.75 20.02 4.74
CA ASP A 9 9.67 19.13 5.48
C ASP A 9 10.18 19.79 6.77
N ALA A 10 10.50 21.07 6.72
CA ALA A 10 10.90 21.83 7.92
C ALA A 10 9.78 21.94 8.98
N ASP A 11 8.51 22.01 8.54
CA ASP A 11 7.37 21.97 9.46
C ASP A 11 7.26 20.56 10.09
N LEU A 12 7.45 19.49 9.30
CA LEU A 12 7.44 18.10 9.78
C LEU A 12 8.58 17.83 10.76
N ASP A 13 9.81 18.21 10.43
CA ASP A 13 10.96 18.09 11.33
C ASP A 13 10.68 18.77 12.68
N SER A 14 10.16 20.00 12.64
CA SER A 14 9.79 20.73 13.84
C SER A 14 8.68 20.07 14.67
N LEU A 15 7.78 19.31 14.04
CA LEU A 15 6.77 18.52 14.75
C LEU A 15 7.42 17.26 15.38
N VAL A 16 8.27 16.57 14.64
CA VAL A 16 8.97 15.37 15.13
C VAL A 16 9.92 15.69 16.29
N GLU A 17 10.59 16.84 16.27
CA GLU A 17 11.46 17.30 17.37
C GLU A 17 10.71 17.47 18.70
N LYS A 18 9.41 17.74 18.68
CA LYS A 18 8.59 17.89 19.89
C LYS A 18 8.28 16.55 20.57
N LEU A 19 8.44 15.45 19.85
CA LEU A 19 8.08 14.12 20.34
C LEU A 19 9.24 13.51 21.12
N ASP A 20 8.92 12.88 22.25
CA ASP A 20 9.86 12.04 22.96
C ASP A 20 10.11 10.70 22.23
N LEU A 21 11.11 9.97 22.66
CA LEU A 21 11.47 8.70 22.02
C LEU A 21 10.34 7.66 22.12
N GLU A 22 9.64 7.60 23.23
CA GLU A 22 8.54 6.66 23.44
C GLU A 22 7.41 6.89 22.45
N THR A 23 7.00 8.14 22.25
CA THR A 23 6.00 8.53 21.27
C THR A 23 6.45 8.23 19.84
N LYS A 24 7.71 8.52 19.50
CA LYS A 24 8.28 8.17 18.20
C LYS A 24 8.23 6.67 17.91
N VAL A 25 8.56 5.84 18.90
CA VAL A 25 8.50 4.38 18.79
C VAL A 25 7.04 3.90 18.62
N ARG A 26 6.09 4.47 19.38
CA ARG A 26 4.67 4.12 19.23
C ARG A 26 4.14 4.43 17.82
N LEU A 27 4.58 5.53 17.20
CA LEU A 27 4.19 5.87 15.83
C LEU A 27 4.65 4.87 14.76
N LEU A 28 5.62 4.02 15.06
CA LEU A 28 6.05 2.94 14.17
C LEU A 28 5.17 1.69 14.29
N SER A 29 4.19 1.70 15.18
CA SER A 29 3.27 0.58 15.40
C SER A 29 1.83 1.03 15.21
N GLY A 30 0.93 0.09 14.92
CA GLY A 30 -0.50 0.35 14.96
C GLY A 30 -0.99 0.53 16.40
N ALA A 31 -1.94 1.46 16.61
CA ALA A 31 -2.69 1.55 17.86
C ALA A 31 -3.70 0.41 17.99
N GLY A 32 -4.10 -0.16 16.87
CA GLY A 32 -4.98 -1.31 16.74
C GLY A 32 -4.78 -2.01 15.41
N ALA A 33 -5.62 -3.00 15.11
CA ALA A 33 -5.52 -3.74 13.85
C ALA A 33 -5.70 -2.86 12.61
N TRP A 34 -6.47 -1.77 12.72
CA TRP A 34 -6.85 -0.91 11.60
C TRP A 34 -6.62 0.58 11.86
N THR A 35 -5.96 0.93 12.94
CA THR A 35 -5.74 2.32 13.33
C THR A 35 -4.28 2.61 13.65
N LEU A 36 -3.81 3.77 13.22
CA LEU A 36 -2.54 4.34 13.62
C LEU A 36 -2.72 5.28 14.81
N GLU A 37 -1.66 5.47 15.59
CA GLU A 37 -1.64 6.26 16.82
C GLU A 37 -1.98 7.72 16.55
N GLU A 38 -2.76 8.32 17.44
CA GLU A 38 -2.91 9.77 17.49
C GLU A 38 -1.83 10.41 18.36
N VAL A 39 -1.45 11.61 18.00
CA VAL A 39 -0.51 12.44 18.79
C VAL A 39 -1.05 13.88 18.83
N PRO A 40 -1.94 14.19 19.80
CA PRO A 40 -2.60 15.49 19.89
C PRO A 40 -1.64 16.67 20.03
N GLU A 41 -0.48 16.44 20.62
CA GLU A 41 0.56 17.48 20.83
C GLU A 41 1.09 18.09 19.52
N ILE A 42 1.02 17.33 18.43
CA ILE A 42 1.40 17.78 17.09
C ILE A 42 0.19 17.91 16.15
N GLY A 43 -1.02 17.70 16.67
CA GLY A 43 -2.25 17.75 15.88
C GLY A 43 -2.48 16.53 14.99
N LEU A 44 -1.74 15.42 15.21
CA LEU A 44 -1.95 14.18 14.48
C LEU A 44 -3.16 13.45 15.09
N ARG A 45 -4.20 13.25 14.27
CA ARG A 45 -5.36 12.45 14.63
C ARG A 45 -5.15 10.98 14.34
N THR A 46 -5.95 10.14 14.94
CA THR A 46 -6.04 8.73 14.53
C THR A 46 -6.27 8.63 13.03
N LEU A 47 -5.48 7.80 12.37
CA LEU A 47 -5.70 7.40 10.99
C LEU A 47 -6.26 5.98 10.95
N THR A 48 -7.31 5.79 10.15
CA THR A 48 -7.94 4.49 9.96
C THR A 48 -7.58 3.95 8.58
N VAL A 49 -7.01 2.76 8.56
CA VAL A 49 -6.74 2.02 7.33
C VAL A 49 -7.78 0.91 7.15
N SER A 50 -8.05 0.50 5.93
CA SER A 50 -9.00 -0.58 5.68
C SER A 50 -8.55 -1.46 4.53
N ASP A 51 -8.66 -2.75 4.74
CA ASP A 51 -8.54 -3.69 3.66
C ASP A 51 -9.75 -3.59 2.71
N GLY A 52 -9.53 -4.00 1.50
CA GLY A 52 -10.47 -4.26 0.45
C GLY A 52 -10.23 -3.52 -0.86
N PRO A 53 -9.28 -4.00 -1.71
CA PRO A 53 -9.02 -3.41 -3.04
C PRO A 53 -10.20 -3.53 -4.00
N VAL A 54 -11.19 -4.36 -3.67
CA VAL A 54 -12.44 -4.55 -4.44
C VAL A 54 -13.70 -4.28 -3.61
N GLY A 55 -13.55 -3.61 -2.47
CA GLY A 55 -14.66 -3.23 -1.58
C GLY A 55 -14.16 -2.91 -0.17
N VAL A 56 -14.39 -1.69 0.29
CA VAL A 56 -13.88 -1.20 1.59
C VAL A 56 -14.53 -1.94 2.75
N ARG A 57 -13.75 -2.69 3.53
CA ARG A 57 -14.25 -3.41 4.72
C ARG A 57 -14.71 -2.46 5.83
N GLY A 58 -13.96 -1.40 6.05
CA GLY A 58 -14.10 -0.51 7.19
C GLY A 58 -13.04 -0.78 8.26
N GLY A 59 -12.91 0.14 9.20
CA GLY A 59 -11.91 0.09 10.29
C GLY A 59 -12.31 -0.75 11.50
N THR A 60 -13.27 -1.68 11.37
CA THR A 60 -13.72 -2.57 12.44
C THR A 60 -13.73 -4.01 11.97
N ASP A 61 -13.52 -4.95 12.89
CA ASP A 61 -13.60 -6.40 12.61
C ASP A 61 -15.05 -6.90 12.49
N THR A 62 -16.02 -6.02 12.68
CA THR A 62 -17.43 -6.35 12.58
C THR A 62 -17.97 -5.99 11.21
N GLU A 63 -18.48 -6.97 10.48
CA GLU A 63 -19.09 -6.84 9.16
C GLU A 63 -20.45 -6.11 9.16
N LEU A 64 -20.61 -5.10 10.00
CA LEU A 64 -21.94 -4.53 10.29
C LEU A 64 -22.43 -3.56 9.20
N GLU A 65 -21.53 -3.08 8.34
CA GLU A 65 -21.91 -2.16 7.27
C GLU A 65 -21.58 -2.71 5.88
N PRO A 66 -22.55 -2.94 5.04
CA PRO A 66 -22.30 -3.39 3.67
C PRO A 66 -21.49 -2.36 2.88
N SER A 67 -20.68 -2.85 1.96
CA SER A 67 -19.92 -2.07 1.00
C SER A 67 -20.32 -2.43 -0.43
N ALA A 68 -20.05 -1.54 -1.36
CA ALA A 68 -20.05 -1.88 -2.76
C ALA A 68 -19.03 -3.02 -3.00
N ALA A 69 -19.50 -4.15 -3.53
CA ALA A 69 -18.65 -5.22 -4.00
C ALA A 69 -18.33 -4.98 -5.47
N LEU A 70 -17.07 -4.73 -5.77
CA LEU A 70 -16.58 -4.51 -7.12
C LEU A 70 -16.19 -5.83 -7.79
N PRO A 71 -16.03 -5.84 -9.12
CA PRO A 71 -15.42 -6.97 -9.80
C PRO A 71 -14.04 -7.27 -9.24
N SER A 72 -13.57 -8.52 -9.42
CA SER A 72 -12.21 -8.89 -9.02
C SER A 72 -11.15 -8.04 -9.73
N GLY A 73 -9.94 -7.93 -9.16
CA GLY A 73 -8.82 -7.23 -9.78
C GLY A 73 -8.56 -7.69 -11.20
N SER A 74 -8.54 -9.01 -11.42
CA SER A 74 -8.39 -9.61 -12.75
C SER A 74 -9.49 -9.20 -13.74
N ALA A 75 -10.74 -9.13 -13.27
CA ALA A 75 -11.86 -8.70 -14.12
C ALA A 75 -11.79 -7.19 -14.45
N MET A 76 -11.40 -6.38 -13.49
CA MET A 76 -11.14 -4.95 -13.71
C MET A 76 -10.03 -4.74 -14.74
N ALA A 77 -8.92 -5.46 -14.60
CA ALA A 77 -7.79 -5.35 -15.52
C ALA A 77 -8.10 -5.86 -16.94
N ALA A 78 -8.98 -6.85 -17.07
CA ALA A 78 -9.42 -7.37 -18.37
C ALA A 78 -10.17 -6.33 -19.21
N THR A 79 -10.57 -5.21 -18.66
CA THR A 79 -11.20 -4.09 -19.39
C THR A 79 -10.18 -3.27 -20.20
N TRP A 80 -8.92 -3.21 -19.78
CA TRP A 80 -7.86 -2.37 -20.37
C TRP A 80 -8.22 -0.87 -20.38
N ASP A 81 -9.13 -0.46 -19.49
CA ASP A 81 -9.74 0.88 -19.46
C ASP A 81 -9.28 1.65 -18.21
N GLU A 82 -8.30 2.55 -18.39
CA GLU A 82 -7.75 3.38 -17.31
C GLU A 82 -8.81 4.36 -16.75
N ASP A 83 -9.66 4.92 -17.60
CA ASP A 83 -10.71 5.83 -17.15
C ASP A 83 -11.73 5.10 -16.25
N LEU A 84 -12.04 3.86 -16.58
CA LEU A 84 -12.87 3.01 -15.74
C LEU A 84 -12.22 2.74 -14.38
N LEU A 85 -10.93 2.41 -14.37
CA LEU A 85 -10.18 2.15 -13.12
C LEU A 85 -10.11 3.42 -12.24
N GLY A 86 -9.95 4.59 -12.83
CA GLY A 86 -10.03 5.86 -12.10
C GLY A 86 -11.41 6.08 -11.46
N ARG A 87 -12.50 5.83 -12.20
CA ARG A 87 -13.87 5.91 -11.66
C ARG A 87 -14.12 4.88 -10.54
N ILE A 88 -13.58 3.68 -10.66
CA ILE A 88 -13.65 2.64 -9.63
C ILE A 88 -12.91 3.11 -8.37
N GLY A 89 -11.72 3.70 -8.52
CA GLY A 89 -10.98 4.32 -7.42
C GLY A 89 -11.82 5.39 -6.70
N GLY A 90 -12.48 6.27 -7.45
CA GLY A 90 -13.39 7.27 -6.89
C GLY A 90 -14.57 6.68 -6.14
N LEU A 91 -15.14 5.57 -6.60
CA LEU A 91 -16.22 4.85 -5.90
C LEU A 91 -15.71 4.26 -4.57
N LEU A 92 -14.54 3.64 -4.57
CA LEU A 92 -13.93 3.12 -3.34
C LEU A 92 -13.65 4.24 -2.33
N ALA A 93 -13.16 5.37 -2.80
CA ALA A 93 -12.93 6.52 -1.95
C ALA A 93 -14.23 7.04 -1.32
N ALA A 94 -15.33 7.09 -2.07
CA ALA A 94 -16.64 7.47 -1.53
C ALA A 94 -17.11 6.49 -0.43
N GLU A 95 -16.90 5.19 -0.62
CA GLU A 95 -17.18 4.17 0.41
C GLU A 95 -16.26 4.33 1.63
N ALA A 96 -14.97 4.65 1.42
CA ALA A 96 -14.02 4.91 2.48
C ALA A 96 -14.44 6.13 3.33
N VAL A 97 -14.80 7.23 2.69
CA VAL A 97 -15.35 8.43 3.38
C VAL A 97 -16.58 8.07 4.22
N ARG A 98 -17.52 7.31 3.64
CA ARG A 98 -18.73 6.89 4.35
C ARG A 98 -18.44 6.08 5.60
N LYS A 99 -17.35 5.30 5.59
CA LYS A 99 -16.93 4.42 6.69
C LYS A 99 -15.88 5.04 7.62
N GLY A 100 -15.49 6.28 7.41
CA GLY A 100 -14.46 6.94 8.21
C GLY A 100 -13.07 6.32 8.04
N VAL A 101 -12.78 5.79 6.85
CA VAL A 101 -11.48 5.23 6.47
C VAL A 101 -10.64 6.29 5.79
N ASP A 102 -9.39 6.41 6.19
CA ASP A 102 -8.44 7.39 5.65
C ASP A 102 -7.57 6.82 4.53
N VAL A 103 -7.25 5.52 4.59
CA VAL A 103 -6.42 4.84 3.58
C VAL A 103 -7.01 3.50 3.21
N VAL A 104 -7.18 3.26 1.92
CA VAL A 104 -7.55 1.95 1.35
C VAL A 104 -6.28 1.16 1.05
N LEU A 105 -6.19 -0.06 1.61
CA LEU A 105 -5.08 -0.99 1.39
C LEU A 105 -5.25 -1.70 0.02
N GLY A 106 -4.90 -0.99 -1.01
CA GLY A 106 -5.02 -1.40 -2.40
C GLY A 106 -4.50 -0.33 -3.37
N PRO A 107 -4.33 -0.67 -4.64
CA PRO A 107 -4.63 -1.95 -5.30
C PRO A 107 -3.61 -3.05 -5.00
N THR A 108 -3.99 -4.31 -5.29
CA THR A 108 -3.06 -5.44 -5.26
C THR A 108 -2.49 -5.65 -6.66
N ILE A 109 -1.18 -5.47 -6.81
CA ILE A 109 -0.50 -5.41 -8.11
C ILE A 109 0.65 -6.41 -8.27
N ASN A 110 0.64 -7.48 -7.46
CA ASN A 110 1.53 -8.62 -7.73
C ASN A 110 1.11 -9.31 -9.03
N LEU A 111 2.05 -9.96 -9.70
CA LEU A 111 1.82 -10.50 -11.04
C LEU A 111 1.15 -11.88 -11.00
N HIS A 112 0.32 -12.17 -11.99
CA HIS A 112 -0.23 -13.51 -12.23
C HIS A 112 0.83 -14.43 -12.81
N ARG A 113 1.82 -14.78 -12.03
CA ARG A 113 2.97 -15.52 -12.51
C ARG A 113 2.72 -17.02 -12.61
N TYR A 114 1.96 -17.59 -11.69
CA TYR A 114 1.70 -19.01 -11.56
C TYR A 114 0.20 -19.25 -11.45
N PRO A 115 -0.40 -20.11 -12.29
CA PRO A 115 -1.87 -20.22 -12.37
C PRO A 115 -2.57 -20.59 -11.06
N LEU A 116 -1.86 -21.24 -10.14
CA LEU A 116 -2.39 -21.66 -8.84
C LEU A 116 -2.07 -20.68 -7.70
N GLY A 117 -1.66 -19.47 -7.99
CA GLY A 117 -1.46 -18.43 -6.99
C GLY A 117 -2.76 -18.13 -6.23
N GLY A 118 -2.72 -18.18 -4.89
CA GLY A 118 -3.92 -18.13 -4.04
C GLY A 118 -4.67 -16.81 -4.03
N ARG A 119 -4.04 -15.70 -4.46
CA ARG A 119 -4.61 -14.34 -4.43
C ARG A 119 -4.69 -13.67 -5.81
N HIS A 120 -4.61 -14.44 -6.89
CA HIS A 120 -4.68 -13.89 -8.24
C HIS A 120 -5.99 -13.18 -8.56
N PHE A 121 -7.09 -13.56 -7.91
CA PHE A 121 -8.38 -12.90 -8.12
C PHE A 121 -8.34 -11.40 -7.76
N GLU A 122 -7.53 -10.98 -6.81
CA GLU A 122 -7.41 -9.57 -6.43
C GLU A 122 -6.30 -8.83 -7.18
N CYS A 123 -5.39 -9.54 -7.84
CA CYS A 123 -4.33 -8.97 -8.66
C CYS A 123 -4.83 -8.63 -10.07
N PHE A 124 -4.16 -7.72 -10.74
CA PHE A 124 -4.60 -7.21 -12.04
C PHE A 124 -4.26 -8.14 -13.20
N ALA A 125 -2.99 -8.37 -13.48
CA ALA A 125 -2.56 -9.09 -14.67
C ALA A 125 -1.21 -9.81 -14.48
N GLU A 126 -0.82 -10.59 -15.49
CA GLU A 126 0.55 -11.10 -15.63
C GLU A 126 1.49 -10.05 -16.24
N ASP A 127 0.94 -9.10 -16.99
CA ASP A 127 1.69 -8.05 -17.66
C ASP A 127 1.98 -6.89 -16.71
N PRO A 128 3.28 -6.55 -16.48
CA PRO A 128 3.66 -5.49 -15.55
C PRO A 128 3.27 -4.09 -16.05
N LEU A 129 3.27 -3.84 -17.35
CA LEU A 129 2.89 -2.55 -17.92
C LEU A 129 1.39 -2.32 -17.72
N LEU A 130 0.56 -3.31 -18.05
CA LEU A 130 -0.89 -3.24 -17.85
C LEU A 130 -1.22 -3.03 -16.37
N SER A 131 -0.59 -3.83 -15.48
CA SER A 131 -0.78 -3.72 -14.03
C SER A 131 -0.40 -2.33 -13.52
N GLY A 132 0.74 -1.79 -13.95
CA GLY A 132 1.21 -0.46 -13.54
C GLY A 132 0.27 0.66 -13.98
N ARG A 133 -0.13 0.68 -15.27
CA ARG A 133 -1.03 1.71 -15.81
C ARG A 133 -2.39 1.73 -15.15
N LEU A 134 -3.01 0.56 -15.01
CA LEU A 134 -4.33 0.46 -14.38
C LEU A 134 -4.27 0.77 -12.87
N ALA A 135 -3.21 0.35 -12.19
CA ALA A 135 -2.99 0.69 -10.79
C ALA A 135 -2.78 2.20 -10.59
N THR A 136 -2.03 2.85 -11.47
CA THR A 136 -1.85 4.30 -11.47
C THR A 136 -3.20 5.03 -11.58
N ALA A 137 -4.05 4.61 -12.49
CA ALA A 137 -5.39 5.18 -12.66
C ALA A 137 -6.27 4.95 -11.41
N TYR A 138 -6.24 3.75 -10.85
CA TYR A 138 -6.96 3.41 -9.63
C TYR A 138 -6.49 4.28 -8.44
N VAL A 139 -5.17 4.39 -8.21
CA VAL A 139 -4.61 5.18 -7.12
C VAL A 139 -4.99 6.66 -7.25
N ARG A 140 -4.86 7.24 -8.45
CA ARG A 140 -5.30 8.61 -8.71
C ARG A 140 -6.78 8.80 -8.36
N GLY A 141 -7.64 7.89 -8.85
CA GLY A 141 -9.07 7.96 -8.56
C GLY A 141 -9.42 7.91 -7.08
N VAL A 142 -8.69 7.11 -6.29
CA VAL A 142 -8.84 7.08 -4.82
C VAL A 142 -8.38 8.40 -4.22
N GLN A 143 -7.19 8.88 -4.59
CA GLN A 143 -6.55 10.03 -3.93
C GLN A 143 -7.15 11.38 -4.32
N GLU A 144 -7.76 11.51 -5.50
CA GLU A 144 -8.51 12.70 -5.90
C GLU A 144 -9.68 13.04 -4.97
N GLN A 145 -10.16 12.07 -4.20
CA GLN A 145 -11.20 12.25 -3.20
C GLN A 145 -10.66 12.52 -1.78
N GLY A 146 -9.33 12.65 -1.62
CA GLY A 146 -8.70 12.89 -0.33
C GLY A 146 -8.60 11.65 0.57
N ILE A 147 -8.65 10.46 -0.01
CA ILE A 147 -8.40 9.18 0.64
C ILE A 147 -7.07 8.63 0.14
N GLY A 148 -6.23 8.12 1.04
CA GLY A 148 -4.96 7.52 0.66
C GLY A 148 -5.15 6.15 0.00
N ALA A 149 -4.23 5.80 -0.90
CA ALA A 149 -4.10 4.47 -1.46
C ALA A 149 -2.79 3.84 -1.00
N CYS A 150 -2.79 2.50 -0.88
CA CYS A 150 -1.64 1.71 -0.47
C CYS A 150 -1.45 0.52 -1.42
N PRO A 151 -0.79 0.69 -2.57
CA PRO A 151 -0.49 -0.42 -3.46
C PRO A 151 0.31 -1.50 -2.74
N LYS A 152 0.03 -2.77 -3.08
CA LYS A 152 0.54 -3.94 -2.36
C LYS A 152 0.71 -5.14 -3.27
N HIS A 153 1.54 -6.10 -2.92
CA HIS A 153 2.49 -6.17 -1.81
C HIS A 153 3.90 -6.01 -2.36
N TYR A 154 4.63 -5.04 -1.89
CA TYR A 154 5.99 -4.73 -2.34
C TYR A 154 6.99 -5.69 -1.70
N VAL A 155 7.61 -6.63 -2.38
CA VAL A 155 7.51 -7.00 -3.78
C VAL A 155 7.54 -8.52 -3.93
N ALA A 156 7.09 -9.01 -5.08
CA ALA A 156 7.15 -10.42 -5.48
C ALA A 156 6.32 -11.39 -4.61
N ASN A 157 5.18 -10.95 -4.07
CA ASN A 157 4.25 -11.84 -3.38
C ASN A 157 3.27 -12.50 -4.38
N ASP A 158 3.82 -13.34 -5.27
CA ASP A 158 3.04 -14.01 -6.32
C ASP A 158 2.49 -15.37 -5.88
N ALA A 159 3.05 -15.94 -4.82
CA ALA A 159 2.67 -17.23 -4.28
C ALA A 159 2.25 -17.10 -2.82
N GLU A 160 1.17 -17.79 -2.46
CA GLU A 160 0.63 -17.78 -1.10
C GLU A 160 1.12 -19.00 -0.28
N SER A 161 1.67 -20.03 -0.94
CA SER A 161 2.29 -21.14 -0.24
C SER A 161 3.52 -20.68 0.51
N ASP A 162 3.52 -20.93 1.83
CA ASP A 162 4.61 -20.56 2.73
C ASP A 162 4.96 -19.05 2.70
N ARG A 163 3.98 -18.18 2.42
CA ARG A 163 4.19 -16.74 2.20
C ARG A 163 4.94 -16.02 3.32
N PHE A 164 4.88 -16.55 4.55
CA PHE A 164 5.60 -15.99 5.70
C PHE A 164 7.08 -16.41 5.77
N THR A 165 7.49 -17.40 5.00
CA THR A 165 8.84 -17.98 5.09
C THR A 165 9.52 -18.17 3.74
N VAL A 166 8.79 -18.01 2.64
CA VAL A 166 9.34 -18.18 1.29
C VAL A 166 10.36 -17.07 0.98
N ASP A 167 11.48 -17.47 0.38
CA ASP A 167 12.48 -16.56 -0.15
C ASP A 167 12.49 -16.65 -1.68
N ASN A 168 11.99 -15.61 -2.32
CA ASN A 168 11.93 -15.53 -3.77
C ASN A 168 13.28 -15.15 -4.35
N ARG A 169 13.93 -16.09 -5.05
CA ARG A 169 15.22 -15.86 -5.72
C ARG A 169 14.99 -15.33 -7.12
N VAL A 170 15.31 -14.06 -7.32
CA VAL A 170 15.06 -13.34 -8.57
C VAL A 170 16.32 -12.58 -8.96
N ASP A 171 16.76 -12.72 -10.20
CA ASP A 171 17.85 -11.90 -10.71
C ASP A 171 17.43 -10.43 -10.87
N GLU A 172 18.39 -9.52 -10.83
CA GLU A 172 18.13 -8.08 -10.80
C GLU A 172 17.33 -7.60 -12.01
N ARG A 173 17.64 -8.11 -13.21
CA ARG A 173 16.94 -7.71 -14.42
C ARG A 173 15.47 -8.12 -14.37
N THR A 174 15.19 -9.37 -14.01
CA THR A 174 13.82 -9.87 -13.87
C THR A 174 13.08 -9.10 -12.77
N LEU A 175 13.74 -8.82 -11.64
CA LEU A 175 13.16 -8.06 -10.57
C LEU A 175 12.73 -6.66 -11.03
N ARG A 176 13.60 -5.93 -11.73
CA ARG A 176 13.32 -4.58 -12.22
C ARG A 176 12.32 -4.54 -13.37
N GLU A 177 12.47 -5.39 -14.36
CA GLU A 177 11.63 -5.35 -15.56
C GLU A 177 10.22 -5.91 -15.37
N LEU A 178 10.02 -6.78 -14.37
CA LEU A 178 8.72 -7.42 -14.11
C LEU A 178 8.12 -7.01 -12.78
N TYR A 179 8.79 -7.34 -11.66
CA TYR A 179 8.18 -7.24 -10.34
C TYR A 179 8.13 -5.82 -9.78
N LEU A 180 9.17 -5.05 -10.00
CA LEU A 180 9.26 -3.66 -9.57
C LEU A 180 8.53 -2.69 -10.51
N ALA A 181 8.47 -3.00 -11.80
CA ALA A 181 7.90 -2.11 -12.82
C ALA A 181 6.47 -1.60 -12.53
N PRO A 182 5.51 -2.41 -12.06
CA PRO A 182 4.18 -1.89 -11.68
C PRO A 182 4.24 -0.90 -10.52
N PHE A 183 5.10 -1.14 -9.53
CA PHE A 183 5.27 -0.25 -8.39
C PHE A 183 5.95 1.05 -8.77
N GLU A 184 7.00 0.98 -9.62
CA GLU A 184 7.65 2.16 -10.17
C GLU A 184 6.64 3.08 -10.86
N ALA A 185 5.81 2.53 -11.76
CA ALA A 185 4.78 3.28 -12.45
C ALA A 185 3.79 3.95 -11.48
N VAL A 186 3.34 3.24 -10.46
CA VAL A 186 2.39 3.79 -9.48
C VAL A 186 3.03 4.86 -8.62
N VAL A 187 4.27 4.64 -8.15
CA VAL A 187 4.98 5.61 -7.31
C VAL A 187 5.27 6.88 -8.08
N THR A 188 5.87 6.76 -9.28
CA THR A 188 6.29 7.93 -10.06
C THR A 188 5.12 8.71 -10.66
N ASP A 189 4.03 8.04 -11.02
CA ASP A 189 2.93 8.66 -11.74
C ASP A 189 1.73 9.01 -10.87
N ALA A 190 1.53 8.35 -9.72
CA ALA A 190 0.36 8.57 -8.87
C ALA A 190 0.66 8.96 -7.42
N ASP A 191 1.92 8.89 -7.00
CA ASP A 191 2.38 9.32 -5.67
C ASP A 191 1.48 8.78 -4.53
N PRO A 192 1.46 7.45 -4.29
CA PRO A 192 0.59 6.85 -3.30
C PRO A 192 0.98 7.26 -1.88
N TRP A 193 0.00 7.44 -0.98
CA TRP A 193 0.28 7.81 0.40
C TRP A 193 1.04 6.73 1.16
N MET A 194 0.82 5.48 0.82
CA MET A 194 1.48 4.33 1.45
C MET A 194 1.88 3.29 0.41
N VAL A 195 2.84 2.44 0.77
CA VAL A 195 3.17 1.19 0.07
C VAL A 195 3.26 0.09 1.12
N MET A 196 2.69 -1.09 0.85
CA MET A 196 2.73 -2.21 1.79
C MET A 196 3.85 -3.18 1.43
N ALA A 197 4.79 -3.38 2.36
CA ALA A 197 5.83 -4.40 2.23
C ALA A 197 5.24 -5.81 2.37
N ALA A 198 5.70 -6.72 1.51
CA ALA A 198 5.21 -8.09 1.44
C ALA A 198 5.67 -8.96 2.62
N TYR A 199 5.03 -10.13 2.78
CA TYR A 199 5.44 -11.13 3.77
C TYR A 199 6.75 -11.82 3.43
N ASN A 200 6.97 -12.13 2.15
CA ASN A 200 8.07 -12.96 1.69
C ASN A 200 9.43 -12.26 1.80
N ALA A 201 10.46 -13.06 1.77
CA ALA A 201 11.81 -12.55 1.51
C ALA A 201 12.06 -12.46 -0.01
N VAL A 202 12.99 -11.60 -0.39
CA VAL A 202 13.56 -11.51 -1.73
C VAL A 202 15.08 -11.56 -1.61
N ASN A 203 15.67 -12.53 -2.29
CA ASN A 203 17.12 -12.74 -2.33
C ASN A 203 17.79 -12.85 -0.95
N GLY A 204 17.07 -13.41 0.04
CA GLY A 204 17.57 -13.73 1.36
C GLY A 204 17.18 -12.76 2.46
N THR A 205 16.52 -11.63 2.14
CA THR A 205 16.13 -10.62 3.12
C THR A 205 14.61 -10.43 3.10
N ALA A 206 13.97 -10.45 4.28
CA ALA A 206 12.55 -10.19 4.44
C ALA A 206 12.18 -8.81 3.88
N MET A 207 11.03 -8.69 3.23
CA MET A 207 10.70 -7.42 2.56
C MET A 207 10.58 -6.23 3.52
N THR A 208 10.25 -6.45 4.79
CA THR A 208 10.21 -5.40 5.81
C THR A 208 11.60 -4.85 6.21
N GLU A 209 12.65 -5.55 5.82
CA GLU A 209 14.07 -5.22 6.14
C GLU A 209 14.92 -5.09 4.87
N ASN A 210 14.32 -5.24 3.69
CA ASN A 210 15.03 -5.34 2.43
C ASN A 210 15.48 -3.96 1.93
N ASP A 211 16.71 -3.89 1.43
CA ASP A 211 17.29 -2.67 0.83
C ASP A 211 16.43 -2.11 -0.32
N LEU A 212 15.58 -2.92 -0.93
CA LEU A 212 14.63 -2.47 -1.95
C LEU A 212 13.63 -1.41 -1.44
N LEU A 213 13.47 -1.26 -0.14
CA LEU A 213 12.69 -0.17 0.47
C LEU A 213 13.47 1.16 0.45
N ALA A 214 14.79 1.09 0.61
CA ALA A 214 15.65 2.27 0.49
C ALA A 214 15.93 2.59 -0.99
N GLU A 215 16.37 1.59 -1.72
CA GLU A 215 16.61 1.64 -3.16
C GLU A 215 15.97 0.44 -3.87
N PRO A 216 15.11 0.57 -4.86
CA PRO A 216 14.80 1.83 -5.59
C PRO A 216 13.64 2.64 -5.02
N LEU A 217 12.84 2.13 -4.07
CA LEU A 217 11.55 2.74 -3.69
C LEU A 217 11.71 4.21 -3.26
N LYS A 218 12.51 4.47 -2.23
CA LYS A 218 12.67 5.84 -1.70
C LYS A 218 13.70 6.66 -2.47
N GLY A 219 14.82 6.06 -2.83
CA GLY A 219 15.94 6.77 -3.47
C GLY A 219 15.70 7.05 -4.97
N GLU A 220 15.58 6.01 -5.80
CA GLU A 220 15.46 6.19 -7.25
C GLU A 220 14.12 6.80 -7.65
N TRP A 221 13.01 6.32 -7.06
CA TRP A 221 11.65 6.74 -7.44
C TRP A 221 11.14 7.91 -6.61
N GLY A 222 11.85 8.28 -5.54
CA GLY A 222 11.52 9.44 -4.72
C GLY A 222 10.26 9.27 -3.88
N PHE A 223 9.88 8.03 -3.51
CA PHE A 223 8.73 7.79 -2.67
C PHE A 223 8.92 8.41 -1.28
N ASP A 224 8.15 9.41 -0.94
CA ASP A 224 8.17 10.10 0.36
C ASP A 224 7.06 9.68 1.32
N GLY A 225 6.13 8.83 0.85
CA GLY A 225 5.05 8.27 1.64
C GLY A 225 5.51 7.26 2.71
N ALA A 226 4.53 6.70 3.43
CA ALA A 226 4.79 5.72 4.47
C ALA A 226 4.88 4.29 3.91
N VAL A 227 5.85 3.51 4.41
CA VAL A 227 5.87 2.06 4.21
C VAL A 227 5.19 1.40 5.39
N VAL A 228 4.18 0.58 5.13
CA VAL A 228 3.53 -0.28 6.13
C VAL A 228 3.89 -1.74 5.87
N SER A 229 4.15 -2.50 6.93
CA SER A 229 4.28 -3.95 6.79
C SER A 229 2.92 -4.60 6.53
N ASP A 230 2.87 -5.71 5.80
CA ASP A 230 1.69 -6.58 5.86
C ASP A 230 1.51 -7.10 7.30
N TRP A 231 0.28 -7.50 7.66
CA TRP A 231 -0.09 -7.85 9.03
C TRP A 231 0.69 -9.05 9.56
N GLY A 232 1.57 -8.79 10.55
CA GLY A 232 2.46 -9.81 11.10
C GLY A 232 3.69 -10.11 10.23
N ALA A 233 4.07 -9.27 9.28
CA ALA A 233 5.24 -9.45 8.43
C ALA A 233 6.56 -9.04 9.10
N VAL A 234 6.53 -8.37 10.26
CA VAL A 234 7.71 -8.09 11.07
C VAL A 234 7.89 -9.24 12.05
N TYR A 235 8.96 -10.01 11.88
CA TYR A 235 9.17 -11.25 12.64
C TYR A 235 9.98 -11.05 13.91
N ASP A 236 11.01 -10.23 13.84
CA ASP A 236 11.88 -9.93 14.97
C ASP A 236 11.86 -8.42 15.22
N GLY A 237 11.59 -7.99 16.40
CA GLY A 237 11.62 -6.57 16.76
C GLY A 237 13.04 -5.97 16.80
N GLU A 238 14.03 -6.69 16.28
CA GLU A 238 15.40 -6.23 16.12
C GLU A 238 15.69 -5.95 14.64
N PRO A 239 16.25 -4.79 14.32
CA PRO A 239 16.72 -4.53 12.97
C PRO A 239 17.81 -5.55 12.62
N ALA A 240 17.74 -6.12 11.42
CA ALA A 240 18.80 -6.96 10.91
C ALA A 240 20.13 -6.18 10.94
N ALA A 241 21.14 -6.78 11.53
CA ALA A 241 22.46 -6.19 11.71
C ALA A 241 23.25 -6.15 10.39
#